data_ea48ca2084800e88ebcbed837ff96fd7
#
_entry.id   ea48ca2084800e88ebcbed837ff96fd7
#
_cell.length_a   1.000
_cell.length_b   1.000
_cell.length_c   1.000
_cell.angle_alpha   90.00
_cell.angle_beta   90.00
_cell.angle_gamma   90.00
#
_symmetry.space_group_name_H-M   'P 1'
#
loop_
_entity.id
_entity.type
_entity.pdbx_description
1 polymer ?
#
loop_
_entity_poly.entity_id
_entity_poly.type
_entity_poly.pdbx_seq_one_letter_code
_entity_poly.pdbx_strand_id
1 'polypeptide(L)'
;MRLKKCVNCLQKKKCPYKKGKKYFCSKECKTNYYENHIPTLLKEIQKEFNKMITENQPCAVCGKRFEKMQCSHIWSIGSSPSIRLDILNVLPMCGHCHNFWWHLEPMQSHDWFVSRYPERATYLEFARHQNKPWTAEELHQIRRAIREKDFQSLIRFKKEWLQSKKS
;
A
#
# COMPACT_ATOMS: atom_id res chain seq x y z
N MET A 1 21.77 24.62 -26.33
CA MET A 1 21.02 23.48 -25.71
C MET A 1 19.54 23.69 -25.95
N ARG A 2 18.83 22.70 -26.53
CA ARG A 2 17.39 22.82 -26.89
C ARG A 2 16.53 22.88 -25.62
N LEU A 3 15.55 23.80 -25.57
CA LEU A 3 14.63 23.90 -24.45
C LEU A 3 13.74 22.62 -24.35
N LYS A 4 13.54 22.12 -23.15
CA LYS A 4 12.67 20.98 -22.84
C LYS A 4 11.62 21.39 -21.82
N LYS A 5 10.46 20.73 -21.85
CA LYS A 5 9.43 20.90 -20.82
C LYS A 5 9.87 20.19 -19.55
N CYS A 6 9.99 20.94 -18.44
CA CYS A 6 10.26 20.35 -17.12
C CYS A 6 9.05 19.56 -16.65
N VAL A 7 9.23 18.30 -16.21
CA VAL A 7 8.13 17.42 -15.81
C VAL A 7 7.46 17.88 -14.51
N ASN A 8 8.21 18.58 -13.63
CA ASN A 8 7.67 19.08 -12.37
C ASN A 8 6.93 20.43 -12.50
N CYS A 9 7.63 21.48 -12.98
CA CYS A 9 7.04 22.82 -13.07
C CYS A 9 6.35 23.13 -14.42
N LEU A 10 6.37 22.19 -15.35
CA LEU A 10 5.74 22.23 -16.69
C LEU A 10 6.26 23.35 -17.63
N GLN A 11 7.22 24.17 -17.21
CA GLN A 11 7.78 25.26 -18.01
C GLN A 11 8.80 24.76 -19.03
N LYS A 12 8.84 25.39 -20.21
CA LYS A 12 9.92 25.18 -21.19
C LYS A 12 11.17 25.94 -20.75
N LYS A 13 12.21 25.22 -20.32
CA LYS A 13 13.49 25.75 -19.81
C LYS A 13 14.65 24.90 -20.27
N LYS A 14 15.89 25.38 -20.03
CA LYS A 14 17.08 24.49 -20.05
C LYS A 14 16.90 23.45 -18.92
N CYS A 15 16.85 22.17 -19.29
CA CYS A 15 16.64 21.08 -18.33
C CYS A 15 17.90 20.20 -18.29
N PRO A 16 18.90 20.55 -17.46
CA PRO A 16 20.17 19.82 -17.36
C PRO A 16 20.00 18.46 -16.67
N TYR A 17 18.97 18.30 -15.86
CA TYR A 17 18.75 17.06 -15.12
C TYR A 17 17.79 16.15 -15.88
N LYS A 18 18.20 14.89 -16.06
CA LYS A 18 17.43 13.87 -16.78
C LYS A 18 17.37 12.57 -15.97
N LYS A 19 16.22 11.87 -16.01
CA LYS A 19 16.09 10.48 -15.54
C LYS A 19 15.13 9.74 -16.49
N GLY A 20 15.65 8.77 -17.23
CA GLY A 20 14.92 8.13 -18.33
C GLY A 20 14.48 9.16 -19.37
N LYS A 21 13.18 9.19 -19.70
CA LYS A 21 12.56 10.15 -20.62
C LYS A 21 12.14 11.49 -19.97
N LYS A 22 12.35 11.68 -18.65
CA LYS A 22 11.93 12.85 -17.89
C LYS A 22 13.04 13.88 -17.80
N TYR A 23 12.68 15.17 -17.98
CA TYR A 23 13.59 16.31 -17.94
C TYR A 23 13.18 17.28 -16.83
N PHE A 24 14.16 17.83 -16.10
CA PHE A 24 13.97 18.74 -14.98
C PHE A 24 14.84 19.97 -15.12
N CYS A 25 14.30 21.17 -14.83
CA CYS A 25 15.02 22.43 -14.99
C CYS A 25 16.02 22.68 -13.84
N SER A 26 15.79 22.09 -12.66
CA SER A 26 16.69 22.18 -11.51
C SER A 26 16.74 20.86 -10.72
N LYS A 27 17.65 20.78 -9.77
CA LYS A 27 17.79 19.67 -8.83
C LYS A 27 16.56 19.58 -7.92
N GLU A 28 16.09 20.71 -7.45
CA GLU A 28 14.90 20.88 -6.60
C GLU A 28 13.64 20.39 -7.33
N CYS A 29 13.47 20.77 -8.61
CA CYS A 29 12.36 20.28 -9.43
C CYS A 29 12.38 18.75 -9.60
N LYS A 30 13.56 18.16 -9.71
CA LYS A 30 13.73 16.70 -9.79
C LYS A 30 13.37 16.04 -8.46
N THR A 31 13.89 16.55 -7.35
CA THR A 31 13.62 16.05 -6.00
C THR A 31 12.15 16.16 -5.67
N ASN A 32 11.56 17.35 -5.81
CA ASN A 32 10.12 17.60 -5.54
C ASN A 32 9.20 16.66 -6.34
N TYR A 33 9.54 16.44 -7.64
CA TYR A 33 8.76 15.51 -8.46
C TYR A 33 8.74 14.09 -7.87
N TYR A 34 9.89 13.57 -7.46
CA TYR A 34 9.96 12.20 -6.93
C TYR A 34 9.42 12.08 -5.52
N GLU A 35 9.55 13.13 -4.70
CA GLU A 35 8.98 13.19 -3.34
C GLU A 35 7.44 13.26 -3.34
N ASN A 36 6.83 13.81 -4.40
CA ASN A 36 5.37 14.00 -4.47
C ASN A 36 4.69 13.21 -5.59
N HIS A 37 5.44 12.42 -6.37
CA HIS A 37 4.88 11.62 -7.44
C HIS A 37 4.22 10.35 -6.91
N ILE A 38 2.89 10.37 -6.77
CA ILE A 38 2.08 9.32 -6.15
C ILE A 38 2.44 7.89 -6.60
N PRO A 39 2.57 7.56 -7.91
CA PRO A 39 2.92 6.19 -8.31
C PRO A 39 4.29 5.73 -7.81
N THR A 40 5.27 6.64 -7.71
CA THR A 40 6.60 6.32 -7.19
C THR A 40 6.55 6.11 -5.69
N LEU A 41 5.91 7.02 -4.95
CA LEU A 41 5.72 6.91 -3.51
C LEU A 41 4.99 5.61 -3.14
N LEU A 42 3.88 5.30 -3.81
CA LEU A 42 3.14 4.07 -3.58
C LEU A 42 4.01 2.82 -3.80
N LYS A 43 4.85 2.80 -4.83
CA LYS A 43 5.76 1.66 -5.10
C LYS A 43 6.82 1.49 -4.02
N GLU A 44 7.40 2.58 -3.55
CA GLU A 44 8.44 2.55 -2.50
C GLU A 44 7.84 2.18 -1.15
N ILE A 45 6.77 2.85 -0.76
CA ILE A 45 6.08 2.60 0.52
C ILE A 45 5.52 1.18 0.57
N GLN A 46 4.98 0.64 -0.54
CA GLN A 46 4.53 -0.75 -0.59
C GLN A 46 5.64 -1.75 -0.26
N LYS A 47 6.87 -1.49 -0.67
CA LYS A 47 8.01 -2.37 -0.33
C LYS A 47 8.33 -2.30 1.17
N GLU A 48 8.35 -1.09 1.75
CA GLU A 48 8.58 -0.88 3.19
C GLU A 48 7.45 -1.54 3.99
N PHE A 49 6.20 -1.36 3.56
CA PHE A 49 5.01 -1.97 4.16
C PHE A 49 5.05 -3.49 4.12
N ASN A 50 5.31 -4.08 2.94
CA ASN A 50 5.39 -5.54 2.81
C ASN A 50 6.47 -6.13 3.73
N LYS A 51 7.64 -5.48 3.81
CA LYS A 51 8.71 -5.91 4.72
C LYS A 51 8.25 -5.87 6.17
N MET A 52 7.62 -4.78 6.61
CA MET A 52 7.09 -4.64 7.97
C MET A 52 6.08 -5.75 8.31
N ILE A 53 5.17 -6.09 7.37
CA ILE A 53 4.16 -7.13 7.57
C ILE A 53 4.77 -8.53 7.68
N THR A 54 5.85 -8.80 6.96
CA THR A 54 6.41 -10.16 6.86
C THR A 54 7.59 -10.40 7.80
N GLU A 55 8.24 -9.34 8.30
CA GLU A 55 9.44 -9.45 9.12
C GLU A 55 9.16 -10.18 10.44
N ASN A 56 9.86 -11.29 10.65
CA ASN A 56 9.74 -12.13 11.86
C ASN A 56 8.31 -12.60 12.19
N GLN A 57 7.40 -12.64 11.22
CA GLN A 57 6.03 -13.12 11.43
C GLN A 57 5.88 -14.59 11.04
N PRO A 58 5.06 -15.39 11.76
CA PRO A 58 4.63 -16.69 11.28
C PRO A 58 3.60 -16.54 10.17
N CYS A 59 3.43 -17.56 9.36
CA CYS A 59 2.35 -17.64 8.38
C CYS A 59 0.99 -17.62 9.11
N ALA A 60 0.12 -16.67 8.74
CA ALA A 60 -1.20 -16.52 9.37
C ALA A 60 -2.11 -17.76 9.21
N VAL A 61 -1.86 -18.57 8.19
CA VAL A 61 -2.66 -19.77 7.87
C VAL A 61 -2.11 -21.01 8.57
N CYS A 62 -0.85 -21.40 8.32
CA CYS A 62 -0.28 -22.64 8.84
C CYS A 62 0.54 -22.47 10.12
N GLY A 63 0.75 -21.25 10.61
CA GLY A 63 1.51 -20.95 11.83
C GLY A 63 3.03 -21.14 11.73
N LYS A 64 3.54 -21.71 10.63
CA LYS A 64 4.97 -22.00 10.45
C LYS A 64 5.73 -20.72 10.05
N ARG A 65 7.01 -20.66 10.43
CA ARG A 65 7.94 -19.61 10.02
C ARG A 65 8.76 -20.07 8.82
N PHE A 66 8.98 -19.17 7.87
CA PHE A 66 9.78 -19.42 6.69
C PHE A 66 10.70 -18.22 6.44
N GLU A 67 11.84 -18.46 5.81
CA GLU A 67 12.78 -17.40 5.43
C GLU A 67 12.13 -16.37 4.48
N LYS A 68 11.33 -16.88 3.52
CA LYS A 68 10.60 -16.02 2.56
C LYS A 68 9.12 -16.03 2.85
N MET A 69 8.66 -14.94 3.44
CA MET A 69 7.25 -14.68 3.68
C MET A 69 6.72 -13.68 2.64
N GLN A 70 5.44 -13.76 2.36
CA GLN A 70 4.74 -12.89 1.41
C GLN A 70 3.67 -12.07 2.14
N CYS A 71 3.52 -10.79 1.75
CA CYS A 71 2.43 -9.93 2.21
C CYS A 71 1.21 -10.18 1.30
N SER A 72 0.28 -10.98 1.79
CA SER A 72 -0.93 -11.34 1.06
C SER A 72 -2.04 -10.33 1.32
N HIS A 73 -2.64 -9.77 0.25
CA HIS A 73 -3.78 -8.88 0.37
C HIS A 73 -5.09 -9.68 0.42
N ILE A 74 -6.00 -9.29 1.32
CA ILE A 74 -7.36 -9.86 1.41
C ILE A 74 -8.16 -9.40 0.18
N TRP A 75 -8.26 -8.10 -0.03
CA TRP A 75 -8.76 -7.50 -1.27
C TRP A 75 -7.58 -7.06 -2.13
N SER A 76 -7.56 -7.52 -3.38
CA SER A 76 -6.42 -7.27 -4.28
C SER A 76 -6.19 -5.78 -4.50
N ILE A 77 -4.92 -5.39 -4.73
CA ILE A 77 -4.55 -4.01 -5.05
C ILE A 77 -5.28 -3.49 -6.31
N GLY A 78 -5.56 -4.38 -7.26
CA GLY A 78 -6.26 -4.01 -8.50
C GLY A 78 -7.74 -3.71 -8.29
N SER A 79 -8.42 -4.50 -7.44
CA SER A 79 -9.84 -4.31 -7.14
C SER A 79 -10.11 -3.23 -6.09
N SER A 80 -9.18 -3.01 -5.16
CA SER A 80 -9.35 -2.12 -4.02
C SER A 80 -8.10 -1.28 -3.75
N PRO A 81 -7.71 -0.39 -4.69
CA PRO A 81 -6.47 0.36 -4.60
C PRO A 81 -6.41 1.33 -3.42
N SER A 82 -7.57 1.76 -2.91
CA SER A 82 -7.68 2.68 -1.77
C SER A 82 -7.22 2.07 -0.44
N ILE A 83 -7.28 0.74 -0.29
CA ILE A 83 -6.87 0.02 0.93
C ILE A 83 -5.58 -0.79 0.76
N ARG A 84 -4.80 -0.51 -0.28
CA ARG A 84 -3.57 -1.27 -0.57
C ARG A 84 -2.51 -1.21 0.53
N LEU A 85 -2.46 -0.13 1.31
CA LEU A 85 -1.55 0.08 2.44
C LEU A 85 -2.28 0.03 3.80
N ASP A 86 -3.50 -0.49 3.82
CA ASP A 86 -4.24 -0.70 5.05
C ASP A 86 -3.78 -1.99 5.73
N ILE A 87 -3.35 -1.90 6.99
CA ILE A 87 -2.83 -3.06 7.72
C ILE A 87 -3.87 -4.15 7.92
N LEU A 88 -5.16 -3.79 7.96
CA LEU A 88 -6.24 -4.76 8.05
C LEU A 88 -6.48 -5.50 6.73
N ASN A 89 -5.95 -5.00 5.60
CA ASN A 89 -6.08 -5.65 4.29
C ASN A 89 -4.97 -6.65 3.97
N VAL A 90 -4.07 -6.96 4.91
CA VAL A 90 -2.91 -7.81 4.61
C VAL A 90 -2.66 -8.87 5.68
N LEU A 91 -2.15 -10.03 5.27
CA LEU A 91 -1.67 -11.09 6.16
C LEU A 91 -0.28 -11.56 5.73
N PRO A 92 0.62 -11.87 6.69
CA PRO A 92 1.86 -12.58 6.39
C PRO A 92 1.53 -14.04 6.03
N MET A 93 1.93 -14.49 4.87
CA MET A 93 1.72 -15.87 4.43
C MET A 93 3.02 -16.47 3.85
N CYS A 94 3.21 -17.77 4.01
CA CYS A 94 4.24 -18.48 3.27
C CYS A 94 3.83 -18.68 1.80
N GLY A 95 4.80 -18.91 0.91
CA GLY A 95 4.53 -19.06 -0.51
C GLY A 95 3.51 -20.17 -0.84
N HIS A 96 3.52 -21.28 -0.09
CA HIS A 96 2.55 -22.37 -0.27
C HIS A 96 1.12 -21.88 0.06
N CYS A 97 0.90 -21.36 1.28
CA CYS A 97 -0.43 -20.90 1.69
C CYS A 97 -0.96 -19.75 0.80
N HIS A 98 -0.07 -18.86 0.34
CA HIS A 98 -0.45 -17.76 -0.53
C HIS A 98 -0.81 -18.22 -1.95
N ASN A 99 0.09 -18.97 -2.60
CA ASN A 99 -0.07 -19.28 -4.02
C ASN A 99 -1.03 -20.45 -4.30
N PHE A 100 -1.03 -21.47 -3.44
CA PHE A 100 -1.77 -22.72 -3.69
C PHE A 100 -3.09 -22.81 -2.93
N TRP A 101 -3.23 -22.13 -1.79
CA TRP A 101 -4.48 -22.15 -1.05
C TRP A 101 -5.25 -20.83 -1.17
N TRP A 102 -4.62 -19.68 -0.87
CA TRP A 102 -5.30 -18.39 -0.88
C TRP A 102 -5.85 -18.01 -2.25
N HIS A 103 -5.08 -18.25 -3.32
CA HIS A 103 -5.48 -17.90 -4.67
C HIS A 103 -6.26 -18.98 -5.42
N LEU A 104 -6.04 -20.26 -5.12
CA LEU A 104 -6.69 -21.35 -5.84
C LEU A 104 -7.98 -21.83 -5.17
N GLU A 105 -8.16 -21.54 -3.87
CA GLU A 105 -9.36 -21.92 -3.11
C GLU A 105 -10.06 -20.68 -2.53
N PRO A 106 -10.56 -19.74 -3.38
CA PRO A 106 -11.04 -18.43 -2.92
C PRO A 106 -12.25 -18.51 -1.98
N MET A 107 -13.14 -19.48 -2.15
CA MET A 107 -14.29 -19.66 -1.23
C MET A 107 -13.83 -20.12 0.14
N GLN A 108 -13.02 -21.16 0.20
CA GLN A 108 -12.52 -21.70 1.48
C GLN A 108 -11.66 -20.68 2.22
N SER A 109 -10.78 -19.96 1.50
CA SER A 109 -9.92 -18.94 2.07
C SER A 109 -10.72 -17.73 2.60
N HIS A 110 -11.78 -17.33 1.90
CA HIS A 110 -12.71 -16.30 2.34
C HIS A 110 -13.43 -16.71 3.64
N ASP A 111 -14.03 -17.91 3.67
CA ASP A 111 -14.78 -18.41 4.84
C ASP A 111 -13.86 -18.55 6.05
N TRP A 112 -12.65 -19.03 5.84
CA TRP A 112 -11.61 -19.10 6.87
C TRP A 112 -11.28 -17.69 7.39
N PHE A 113 -11.13 -16.70 6.51
CA PHE A 113 -10.83 -15.33 6.91
C PHE A 113 -11.97 -14.71 7.71
N VAL A 114 -13.21 -14.84 7.23
CA VAL A 114 -14.41 -14.28 7.91
C VAL A 114 -14.60 -14.92 9.28
N SER A 115 -14.46 -16.24 9.39
CA SER A 115 -14.59 -16.94 10.68
C SER A 115 -13.49 -16.57 11.68
N ARG A 116 -12.26 -16.36 11.19
CA ARG A 116 -11.10 -16.07 12.02
C ARG A 116 -10.99 -14.61 12.44
N TYR A 117 -11.48 -13.69 11.58
CA TYR A 117 -11.34 -12.24 11.75
C TYR A 117 -12.67 -11.49 11.43
N PRO A 118 -13.78 -11.75 12.11
CA PRO A 118 -15.11 -11.25 11.73
C PRO A 118 -15.19 -9.71 11.71
N GLU A 119 -14.65 -9.03 12.72
CA GLU A 119 -14.64 -7.57 12.76
C GLU A 119 -13.79 -6.96 11.64
N ARG A 120 -12.66 -7.59 11.35
CA ARG A 120 -11.77 -7.18 10.27
C ARG A 120 -12.43 -7.38 8.90
N ALA A 121 -13.15 -8.48 8.71
CA ALA A 121 -13.92 -8.75 7.50
C ALA A 121 -14.99 -7.68 7.27
N THR A 122 -15.74 -7.33 8.31
CA THR A 122 -16.78 -6.29 8.27
C THR A 122 -16.21 -4.90 7.97
N TYR A 123 -15.07 -4.56 8.58
CA TYR A 123 -14.34 -3.32 8.26
C TYR A 123 -13.89 -3.29 6.80
N LEU A 124 -13.29 -4.36 6.31
CA LEU A 124 -12.75 -4.42 4.95
C LEU A 124 -13.86 -4.37 3.90
N GLU A 125 -15.01 -4.95 4.17
CA GLU A 125 -16.19 -4.84 3.30
C GLU A 125 -16.65 -3.38 3.18
N PHE A 126 -16.66 -2.62 4.26
CA PHE A 126 -16.90 -1.18 4.22
C PHE A 126 -15.78 -0.43 3.46
N ALA A 127 -14.52 -0.68 3.84
CA ALA A 127 -13.37 0.10 3.39
C ALA A 127 -13.04 -0.08 1.90
N ARG A 128 -13.26 -1.26 1.33
CA ARG A 128 -13.00 -1.55 -0.10
C ARG A 128 -13.85 -0.74 -1.06
N HIS A 129 -15.02 -0.28 -0.60
CA HIS A 129 -15.93 0.55 -1.40
C HIS A 129 -15.63 2.05 -1.27
N GLN A 130 -14.68 2.45 -0.40
CA GLN A 130 -14.25 3.84 -0.27
C GLN A 130 -13.32 4.21 -1.43
N ASN A 131 -13.87 4.87 -2.46
CA ASN A 131 -13.09 5.32 -3.60
C ASN A 131 -12.36 6.64 -3.31
N LYS A 132 -11.32 6.57 -2.48
CA LYS A 132 -10.51 7.73 -2.09
C LYS A 132 -9.10 7.61 -2.67
N PRO A 133 -8.70 8.52 -3.60
CA PRO A 133 -7.33 8.52 -4.13
C PRO A 133 -6.31 8.83 -3.04
N TRP A 134 -5.07 8.38 -3.25
CA TRP A 134 -3.95 8.70 -2.37
C TRP A 134 -3.42 10.09 -2.63
N THR A 135 -3.15 10.86 -1.57
CA THR A 135 -2.40 12.11 -1.62
C THR A 135 -0.94 11.89 -1.24
N ALA A 136 -0.03 12.79 -1.64
CA ALA A 136 1.37 12.71 -1.23
C ALA A 136 1.52 12.85 0.29
N GLU A 137 0.77 13.78 0.89
CA GLU A 137 0.76 14.00 2.34
C GLU A 137 0.35 12.74 3.10
N GLU A 138 -0.75 12.11 2.70
CA GLU A 138 -1.24 10.86 3.30
C GLU A 138 -0.19 9.74 3.18
N LEU A 139 0.50 9.65 2.03
CA LEU A 139 1.55 8.67 1.81
C LEU A 139 2.79 8.92 2.69
N HIS A 140 3.16 10.16 2.92
CA HIS A 140 4.25 10.49 3.85
C HIS A 140 3.89 10.16 5.30
N GLN A 141 2.64 10.38 5.72
CA GLN A 141 2.14 9.98 7.03
C GLN A 141 2.16 8.45 7.20
N ILE A 142 1.69 7.71 6.21
CA ILE A 142 1.76 6.22 6.18
C ILE A 142 3.22 5.75 6.27
N ARG A 143 4.14 6.37 5.51
CA ARG A 143 5.57 6.02 5.55
C ARG A 143 6.17 6.23 6.94
N ARG A 144 5.79 7.31 7.63
CA ARG A 144 6.18 7.55 9.01
C ARG A 144 5.65 6.45 9.93
N ALA A 145 4.34 6.17 9.87
CA ALA A 145 3.69 5.14 10.68
C ALA A 145 4.34 3.74 10.48
N ILE A 146 4.73 3.38 9.25
CA ILE A 146 5.46 2.14 8.97
C ILE A 146 6.80 2.10 9.71
N ARG A 147 7.57 3.19 9.68
CA ARG A 147 8.89 3.28 10.33
C ARG A 147 8.81 3.28 11.83
N GLU A 148 7.79 3.91 12.39
CA GLU A 148 7.51 3.99 13.82
C GLU A 148 6.75 2.75 14.34
N LYS A 149 6.35 1.83 13.45
CA LYS A 149 5.51 0.65 13.74
C LYS A 149 4.18 1.03 14.43
N ASP A 150 3.65 2.19 14.07
CA ASP A 150 2.33 2.66 14.52
C ASP A 150 1.22 2.01 13.69
N PHE A 151 0.82 0.80 14.10
CA PHE A 151 -0.20 0.01 13.40
C PHE A 151 -1.57 0.67 13.40
N GLN A 152 -1.89 1.50 14.40
CA GLN A 152 -3.21 2.16 14.47
C GLN A 152 -3.37 3.22 13.37
N SER A 153 -2.30 3.94 13.05
CA SER A 153 -2.27 4.91 11.96
C SER A 153 -2.25 4.28 10.56
N LEU A 154 -2.10 2.95 10.47
CA LEU A 154 -2.15 2.20 9.22
C LEU A 154 -3.55 1.64 8.88
N ILE A 155 -4.57 1.96 9.68
CA ILE A 155 -5.98 1.65 9.39
C ILE A 155 -6.61 2.88 8.72
N ARG A 156 -6.66 2.87 7.39
CA ARG A 156 -6.94 4.07 6.58
C ARG A 156 -8.31 4.71 6.84
N PHE A 157 -9.34 3.90 6.96
CA PHE A 157 -10.73 4.38 7.10
C PHE A 157 -11.30 4.15 8.49
N LYS A 158 -10.46 4.09 9.52
CA LYS A 158 -10.89 3.81 10.90
C LYS A 158 -11.93 4.79 11.43
N LYS A 159 -11.73 6.09 11.16
CA LYS A 159 -12.64 7.14 11.64
C LYS A 159 -14.01 7.03 10.98
N GLU A 160 -14.03 6.91 9.65
CA GLU A 160 -15.24 6.78 8.84
C GLU A 160 -16.02 5.51 9.20
N TRP A 161 -15.30 4.41 9.42
CA TRP A 161 -15.89 3.16 9.89
C TRP A 161 -16.55 3.27 11.26
N LEU A 162 -15.89 3.90 12.23
CA LEU A 162 -16.44 4.10 13.56
C LEU A 162 -17.66 5.04 13.55
N GLN A 163 -17.70 5.99 12.64
CA GLN A 163 -18.87 6.87 12.44
C GLN A 163 -20.05 6.11 11.83
N SER A 164 -19.82 5.26 10.82
CA SER A 164 -20.88 4.49 10.17
C SER A 164 -21.57 3.48 11.09
N LYS A 165 -20.94 3.08 12.19
CA LYS A 165 -21.58 2.20 13.21
C LYS A 165 -22.47 2.93 14.21
N LYS A 166 -22.47 4.27 14.22
CA LYS A 166 -23.27 5.09 15.15
C LYS A 166 -24.55 5.62 14.52
N SER A 167 -24.66 5.52 13.19
CA SER A 167 -25.85 5.84 12.41
C SER A 167 -26.69 4.59 12.14
#